data_a90f66077ce579fcb4c42de4fe414075
#
_entry.id   a90f66077ce579fcb4c42de4fe414075
#
_cell.length_a   1.000
_cell.length_b   1.000
_cell.length_c   1.000
_cell.angle_alpha   90.00
_cell.angle_beta   90.00
_cell.angle_gamma   90.00
#
_symmetry.space_group_name_H-M   'P 1'
#
loop_
_entity.id
_entity.type
_entity.pdbx_description
1 polymer ?
#
loop_
_entity_poly.entity_id
_entity_poly.type
_entity_poly.pdbx_seq_one_letter_code
_entity_poly.pdbx_strand_id
1 'polypeptide(L)'
;NDSGDEKTEFQRAFLEGRIGNVRLTLGRYHSFVADGNLYDHRVDGMKMALGKELKAELEYGKLAYADGAKLGDKFYRFTLSGKTGAWNWEGNYINIDNLLKLGGQDDKIWTLGARVNLDKAYASAMYLKSDVNVADKDAGYVLGIGYAGARQNEAGSWGVWSKYYNQPSGADIMHTMPGVHPETGFKGWGFGADYTIARNMILDTEYYALKDQRDIANNKYNTWWTHLMILF
;
A
#
# COMPACT_ATOMS: atom_id res chain seq x y z
N ASN A 1 0.95 38.75 -13.14
CA ASN A 1 1.53 38.73 -11.77
C ASN A 1 1.21 37.37 -11.18
N ASP A 2 2.14 36.45 -11.38
CA ASP A 2 2.11 35.15 -10.76
C ASP A 2 2.78 35.30 -9.39
N SER A 3 2.01 35.48 -8.37
CA SER A 3 2.48 35.38 -6.98
C SER A 3 2.62 33.89 -6.68
N GLY A 4 3.77 33.33 -7.05
CA GLY A 4 4.14 31.97 -6.68
C GLY A 4 4.29 31.91 -5.17
N ASP A 5 3.24 31.49 -4.47
CA ASP A 5 3.34 31.10 -3.07
C ASP A 5 4.22 29.85 -3.00
N GLU A 6 5.49 30.04 -2.69
CA GLU A 6 6.39 28.93 -2.38
C GLU A 6 5.90 28.25 -1.09
N LYS A 7 5.22 27.15 -1.22
CA LYS A 7 4.82 26.31 -0.08
C LYS A 7 5.90 25.30 0.23
N THR A 8 6.55 25.45 1.36
CA THR A 8 7.42 24.40 1.90
C THR A 8 6.56 23.41 2.69
N GLU A 9 6.53 22.15 2.28
CA GLU A 9 5.79 21.11 2.98
C GLU A 9 6.73 20.02 3.51
N PHE A 10 6.59 19.69 4.79
CA PHE A 10 7.31 18.56 5.37
C PHE A 10 6.67 17.25 4.91
N GLN A 11 7.42 16.46 4.18
CA GLN A 11 7.01 15.12 3.73
C GLN A 11 6.89 14.17 4.91
N ARG A 12 7.81 14.26 5.88
CA ARG A 12 7.84 13.47 7.11
C ARG A 12 8.42 14.33 8.24
N ALA A 13 7.75 14.29 9.39
CA ALA A 13 8.21 14.93 10.63
C ALA A 13 7.62 14.13 11.80
N PHE A 14 8.39 13.18 12.34
CA PHE A 14 7.91 12.29 13.38
C PHE A 14 8.98 12.00 14.43
N LEU A 15 8.54 11.60 15.61
CA LEU A 15 9.35 11.04 16.67
C LEU A 15 9.10 9.54 16.74
N GLU A 16 10.15 8.76 16.87
CA GLU A 16 10.08 7.32 17.13
C GLU A 16 10.88 6.95 18.37
N GLY A 17 10.31 6.14 19.23
CA GLY A 17 10.95 5.68 20.45
C GLY A 17 10.33 4.40 21.00
N ARG A 18 10.79 3.97 22.18
CA ARG A 18 10.26 2.81 22.90
C ARG A 18 9.95 3.16 24.36
N ILE A 19 8.82 2.64 24.81
CA ILE A 19 8.43 2.64 26.21
C ILE A 19 8.22 1.18 26.60
N GLY A 20 9.21 0.63 27.33
CA GLY A 20 9.24 -0.81 27.59
C GLY A 20 9.33 -1.62 26.28
N ASN A 21 8.35 -2.51 26.06
CA ASN A 21 8.28 -3.35 24.88
C ASN A 21 7.45 -2.71 23.73
N VAL A 22 6.85 -1.55 23.96
CA VAL A 22 6.04 -0.86 22.98
C VAL A 22 6.90 0.11 22.17
N ARG A 23 6.89 0.00 20.83
CA ARG A 23 7.42 1.02 19.93
C ARG A 23 6.32 2.04 19.71
N LEU A 24 6.67 3.32 19.80
CA LEU A 24 5.78 4.44 19.59
C LEU A 24 6.31 5.31 18.47
N THR A 25 5.42 5.70 17.54
CA THR A 25 5.69 6.67 16.47
C THR A 25 4.64 7.77 16.55
N LEU A 26 5.06 9.05 16.53
CA LEU A 26 4.18 10.21 16.68
C LEU A 26 4.55 11.28 15.65
N GLY A 27 3.55 11.84 14.96
CA GLY A 27 3.73 12.92 13.99
C GLY A 27 3.32 12.53 12.58
N ARG A 28 4.00 13.09 11.57
CA ARG A 28 3.78 12.76 10.15
C ARG A 28 4.76 11.70 9.69
N TYR A 29 4.26 10.50 9.45
CA TYR A 29 5.06 9.35 9.03
C TYR A 29 4.39 8.60 7.88
N HIS A 30 5.14 7.70 7.25
CA HIS A 30 4.63 6.82 6.19
C HIS A 30 3.95 5.60 6.80
N SER A 31 2.75 5.27 6.31
CA SER A 31 2.03 4.05 6.65
C SER A 31 1.83 3.20 5.40
N PHE A 32 2.21 1.93 5.51
CA PHE A 32 2.12 0.95 4.43
C PHE A 32 1.24 -0.21 4.91
N VAL A 33 0.11 -0.41 4.26
CA VAL A 33 -0.95 -1.30 4.75
C VAL A 33 -1.37 -2.26 3.66
N ALA A 34 -1.50 -3.53 4.03
CA ALA A 34 -1.94 -4.60 3.13
C ALA A 34 -1.05 -4.73 1.89
N ASP A 35 0.28 -4.78 2.09
CA ASP A 35 1.29 -4.83 1.02
C ASP A 35 1.11 -3.69 -0.01
N GLY A 36 0.73 -2.48 0.47
CA GLY A 36 0.45 -1.30 -0.34
C GLY A 36 -0.83 -1.35 -1.15
N ASN A 37 -1.59 -2.45 -1.09
CA ASN A 37 -2.83 -2.56 -1.85
C ASN A 37 -3.95 -1.69 -1.28
N LEU A 38 -3.92 -1.37 0.02
CA LEU A 38 -4.94 -0.53 0.64
C LEU A 38 -4.47 0.90 0.81
N TYR A 39 -3.29 1.09 1.40
CA TYR A 39 -2.74 2.40 1.68
C TYR A 39 -1.21 2.39 1.68
N ASP A 40 -0.62 3.30 0.93
CA ASP A 40 0.82 3.52 0.83
C ASP A 40 1.12 5.01 0.79
N HIS A 41 0.89 5.69 1.93
CA HIS A 41 1.09 7.14 1.99
C HIS A 41 1.30 7.65 3.43
N ARG A 42 1.20 8.95 3.63
CA ARG A 42 1.46 9.63 4.90
C ARG A 42 0.26 9.57 5.85
N VAL A 43 0.58 9.50 7.12
CA VAL A 43 -0.37 9.60 8.24
C VAL A 43 0.10 10.70 9.17
N ASP A 44 -0.82 11.56 9.59
CA ASP A 44 -0.65 12.50 10.69
C ASP A 44 -1.30 11.90 11.95
N GLY A 45 -0.49 11.30 12.84
CA GLY A 45 -1.05 10.58 13.96
C GLY A 45 -0.05 9.89 14.86
N MET A 46 -0.49 8.79 15.43
CA MET A 46 0.34 7.94 16.28
C MET A 46 0.17 6.46 15.92
N LYS A 47 1.25 5.72 16.09
CA LYS A 47 1.30 4.28 15.94
C LYS A 47 2.00 3.63 17.12
N MET A 48 1.39 2.60 17.68
CA MET A 48 1.96 1.75 18.72
C MET A 48 2.11 0.35 18.19
N ALA A 49 3.27 -0.26 18.42
CA ALA A 49 3.56 -1.63 17.99
C ALA A 49 4.21 -2.41 19.12
N LEU A 50 3.78 -3.64 19.29
CA LEU A 50 4.34 -4.57 20.27
C LEU A 50 4.49 -5.97 19.68
N GLY A 51 5.41 -6.75 20.25
CA GLY A 51 5.70 -8.09 19.78
C GLY A 51 6.88 -8.16 18.81
N LYS A 52 7.27 -9.37 18.45
CA LYS A 52 8.38 -9.67 17.53
C LYS A 52 7.93 -10.60 16.42
N GLU A 53 7.79 -11.91 16.69
CA GLU A 53 7.31 -12.90 15.73
C GLU A 53 5.79 -12.78 15.52
N LEU A 54 5.06 -12.59 16.60
CA LEU A 54 3.68 -12.15 16.61
C LEU A 54 3.66 -10.67 16.98
N LYS A 55 3.16 -9.83 16.11
CA LYS A 55 3.18 -8.38 16.23
C LYS A 55 1.76 -7.84 16.18
N ALA A 56 1.43 -7.00 17.16
CA ALA A 56 0.18 -6.23 17.17
C ALA A 56 0.51 -4.75 17.01
N GLU A 57 -0.25 -4.05 16.16
CA GLU A 57 -0.14 -2.60 15.95
C GLU A 57 -1.50 -1.94 16.13
N LEU A 58 -1.49 -0.76 16.76
CA LEU A 58 -2.59 0.19 16.80
C LEU A 58 -2.12 1.49 16.18
N GLU A 59 -2.91 2.02 15.27
CA GLU A 59 -2.65 3.30 14.61
C GLU A 59 -3.90 4.17 14.68
N TYR A 60 -3.71 5.46 14.98
CA TYR A 60 -4.78 6.44 15.03
C TYR A 60 -4.28 7.76 14.45
N GLY A 61 -5.08 8.40 13.61
CA GLY A 61 -4.70 9.68 13.02
C GLY A 61 -5.60 10.11 11.89
N LYS A 62 -5.00 10.84 10.95
CA LYS A 62 -5.62 11.29 9.71
C LYS A 62 -4.80 10.81 8.53
N LEU A 63 -5.47 10.33 7.51
CA LEU A 63 -4.83 10.01 6.24
C LEU A 63 -4.49 11.33 5.54
N ALA A 64 -3.22 11.51 5.18
CA ALA A 64 -2.72 12.74 4.59
C ALA A 64 -2.34 12.53 3.13
N TYR A 65 -2.75 13.44 2.27
CA TYR A 65 -2.35 13.49 0.86
C TYR A 65 -1.27 14.56 0.64
N ALA A 66 -0.65 14.57 -0.54
CA ALA A 66 0.19 15.67 -0.97
C ALA A 66 -0.63 16.97 -0.98
N ASP A 67 0.02 18.11 -0.79
CA ASP A 67 -0.58 19.45 -0.79
C ASP A 67 -1.57 19.73 0.35
N GLY A 68 -1.53 18.95 1.44
CA GLY A 68 -2.40 19.14 2.58
C GLY A 68 -3.87 18.76 2.36
N ALA A 69 -4.19 18.15 1.21
CA ALA A 69 -5.52 17.59 0.97
C ALA A 69 -5.80 16.45 1.95
N LYS A 70 -7.03 16.37 2.41
CA LYS A 70 -7.51 15.28 3.27
C LYS A 70 -8.06 14.16 2.40
N LEU A 71 -7.78 12.91 2.77
CA LEU A 71 -8.44 11.73 2.17
C LEU A 71 -9.66 11.29 2.97
N GLY A 72 -9.71 11.64 4.24
CA GLY A 72 -10.77 11.36 5.20
C GLY A 72 -10.53 12.14 6.48
N ASP A 73 -11.44 12.01 7.44
CA ASP A 73 -11.27 12.71 8.72
C ASP A 73 -10.33 11.95 9.65
N LYS A 74 -10.84 11.06 10.44
CA LYS A 74 -10.06 10.26 11.39
C LYS A 74 -10.10 8.80 10.99
N PHE A 75 -9.05 8.08 11.32
CA PHE A 75 -9.06 6.63 11.21
C PHE A 75 -8.42 6.00 12.42
N TYR A 76 -8.79 4.76 12.69
CA TYR A 76 -8.02 3.87 13.53
C TYR A 76 -7.82 2.53 12.82
N ARG A 77 -6.67 1.95 13.03
CA ARG A 77 -6.29 0.66 12.48
C ARG A 77 -5.77 -0.26 13.57
N PHE A 78 -6.22 -1.48 13.53
CA PHE A 78 -5.61 -2.60 14.25
C PHE A 78 -4.99 -3.56 13.24
N THR A 79 -3.73 -3.94 13.47
CA THR A 79 -3.03 -4.95 12.67
C THR A 79 -2.53 -6.05 13.58
N LEU A 80 -2.75 -7.29 13.17
CA LEU A 80 -2.09 -8.45 13.72
C LEU A 80 -1.31 -9.13 12.62
N SER A 81 -0.02 -9.35 12.84
CA SER A 81 0.85 -10.00 11.85
C SER A 81 1.78 -10.99 12.52
N GLY A 82 2.24 -11.96 11.75
CA GLY A 82 3.14 -12.97 12.26
C GLY A 82 3.97 -13.66 11.19
N LYS A 83 5.02 -14.35 11.68
CA LYS A 83 5.87 -15.19 10.86
C LYS A 83 5.95 -16.60 11.45
N THR A 84 5.72 -17.61 10.62
CA THR A 84 5.81 -19.02 11.00
C THR A 84 6.51 -19.80 9.91
N GLY A 85 7.78 -20.16 10.12
CA GLY A 85 8.59 -20.78 9.10
C GLY A 85 8.76 -19.90 7.86
N ALA A 86 8.38 -20.42 6.69
CA ALA A 86 8.39 -19.69 5.42
C ALA A 86 7.19 -18.73 5.22
N TRP A 87 6.19 -18.79 6.09
CA TRP A 87 4.95 -18.02 5.98
C TRP A 87 5.03 -16.72 6.75
N ASN A 88 4.61 -15.63 6.09
CA ASN A 88 4.24 -14.37 6.75
C ASN A 88 2.76 -14.15 6.52
N TRP A 89 2.08 -13.61 7.51
CA TRP A 89 0.66 -13.30 7.43
C TRP A 89 0.35 -11.98 8.13
N GLU A 90 -0.70 -11.32 7.68
CA GLU A 90 -1.16 -10.04 8.23
C GLU A 90 -2.68 -9.95 8.10
N GLY A 91 -3.33 -9.54 9.18
CA GLY A 91 -4.73 -9.15 9.20
C GLY A 91 -4.86 -7.71 9.67
N ASN A 92 -5.67 -6.92 8.98
CA ASN A 92 -5.98 -5.55 9.34
C ASN A 92 -7.48 -5.36 9.53
N TYR A 93 -7.83 -4.53 10.49
CA TYR A 93 -9.12 -3.87 10.59
C TYR A 93 -8.90 -2.37 10.63
N ILE A 94 -9.60 -1.64 9.77
CA ILE A 94 -9.47 -0.20 9.63
C ILE A 94 -10.88 0.39 9.65
N ASN A 95 -11.08 1.44 10.44
CA ASN A 95 -12.27 2.27 10.39
C ASN A 95 -11.85 3.69 10.03
N ILE A 96 -12.49 4.25 9.03
CA ILE A 96 -12.20 5.59 8.51
C ILE A 96 -13.49 6.39 8.52
N ASP A 97 -13.45 7.56 9.15
CA ASP A 97 -14.56 8.49 9.14
C ASP A 97 -14.46 9.38 7.89
N ASN A 98 -15.59 9.58 7.19
CA ASN A 98 -15.74 10.55 6.11
C ASN A 98 -14.71 10.39 4.98
N LEU A 99 -14.61 9.18 4.41
CA LEU A 99 -13.67 8.88 3.32
C LEU A 99 -14.12 9.61 2.04
N LEU A 100 -13.35 10.61 1.60
CA LEU A 100 -13.74 11.51 0.50
C LEU A 100 -13.88 10.78 -0.84
N LYS A 101 -13.07 9.76 -1.11
CA LYS A 101 -13.17 8.90 -2.29
C LYS A 101 -14.54 8.23 -2.41
N LEU A 102 -15.19 7.96 -1.29
CA LEU A 102 -16.54 7.36 -1.21
C LEU A 102 -17.65 8.40 -0.97
N GLY A 103 -17.41 9.66 -1.37
CA GLY A 103 -18.40 10.73 -1.19
C GLY A 103 -18.60 11.14 0.26
N GLY A 104 -17.63 10.91 1.13
CA GLY A 104 -17.68 11.28 2.54
C GLY A 104 -18.43 10.26 3.42
N GLN A 105 -18.52 9.02 3.00
CA GLN A 105 -19.06 7.94 3.83
C GLN A 105 -17.98 7.41 4.78
N ASP A 106 -18.41 6.91 5.94
CA ASP A 106 -17.57 6.11 6.82
C ASP A 106 -17.34 4.73 6.20
N ASP A 107 -16.15 4.19 6.37
CA ASP A 107 -15.83 2.86 5.84
C ASP A 107 -15.10 2.01 6.88
N LYS A 108 -15.42 0.72 6.90
CA LYS A 108 -14.74 -0.31 7.69
C LYS A 108 -14.16 -1.34 6.74
N ILE A 109 -12.85 -1.46 6.80
CA ILE A 109 -12.11 -2.31 5.86
C ILE A 109 -11.41 -3.43 6.62
N TRP A 110 -11.54 -4.64 6.09
CA TRP A 110 -10.86 -5.83 6.56
C TRP A 110 -9.90 -6.32 5.49
N THR A 111 -8.68 -6.66 5.89
CA THR A 111 -7.76 -7.36 5.01
C THR A 111 -7.17 -8.58 5.71
N LEU A 112 -6.94 -9.64 4.94
CA LEU A 112 -6.22 -10.82 5.40
C LEU A 112 -5.29 -11.28 4.30
N GLY A 113 -3.99 -11.22 4.54
CA GLY A 113 -2.96 -11.58 3.59
C GLY A 113 -2.01 -12.65 4.14
N ALA A 114 -1.51 -13.47 3.25
CA ALA A 114 -0.42 -14.40 3.53
C ALA A 114 0.56 -14.46 2.37
N ARG A 115 1.84 -14.66 2.70
CA ARG A 115 2.94 -14.85 1.75
C ARG A 115 3.81 -16.00 2.20
N VAL A 116 4.08 -16.93 1.30
CA VAL A 116 5.09 -17.98 1.50
C VAL A 116 6.36 -17.62 0.73
N ASN A 117 7.49 -17.73 1.38
CA ASN A 117 8.81 -17.49 0.78
C ASN A 117 9.51 -18.84 0.57
N LEU A 118 9.89 -19.11 -0.67
CA LEU A 118 10.47 -20.37 -1.16
C LEU A 118 11.85 -20.06 -1.76
N ASP A 119 12.89 -20.01 -0.91
CA ASP A 119 14.23 -19.55 -1.29
C ASP A 119 14.18 -18.16 -1.95
N LYS A 120 14.40 -18.08 -3.26
CA LYS A 120 14.32 -16.83 -4.05
C LYS A 120 12.93 -16.48 -4.56
N ALA A 121 12.01 -17.44 -4.53
CA ALA A 121 10.64 -17.22 -5.02
C ALA A 121 9.67 -16.92 -3.87
N TYR A 122 8.55 -16.28 -4.18
CA TYR A 122 7.43 -16.17 -3.26
C TYR A 122 6.10 -16.32 -3.97
N ALA A 123 5.09 -16.70 -3.21
CA ALA A 123 3.69 -16.58 -3.60
C ALA A 123 2.92 -15.87 -2.48
N SER A 124 1.93 -15.07 -2.84
CA SER A 124 1.09 -14.33 -1.90
C SER A 124 -0.37 -14.33 -2.33
N ALA A 125 -1.24 -14.24 -1.35
CA ALA A 125 -2.67 -14.03 -1.55
C ALA A 125 -3.17 -13.07 -0.47
N MET A 126 -4.08 -12.19 -0.85
CA MET A 126 -4.70 -11.23 0.05
C MET A 126 -6.19 -11.14 -0.28
N TYR A 127 -7.02 -11.14 0.74
CA TYR A 127 -8.43 -10.82 0.69
C TYR A 127 -8.66 -9.43 1.28
N LEU A 128 -9.52 -8.63 0.64
CA LEU A 128 -9.89 -7.28 1.05
C LEU A 128 -11.41 -7.17 1.02
N LYS A 129 -11.97 -6.51 2.04
CA LYS A 129 -13.40 -6.25 2.14
C LYS A 129 -13.65 -4.90 2.78
N SER A 130 -14.51 -4.07 2.15
CA SER A 130 -15.08 -2.84 2.68
C SER A 130 -16.52 -3.10 3.12
N ASP A 131 -17.07 -2.34 4.04
CA ASP A 131 -18.51 -2.37 4.35
C ASP A 131 -19.30 -1.41 3.45
N VAL A 132 -18.61 -0.57 2.66
CA VAL A 132 -19.21 0.27 1.64
C VAL A 132 -19.29 -0.51 0.33
N ASN A 133 -20.53 -0.72 -0.12
CA ASN A 133 -20.80 -1.41 -1.36
C ASN A 133 -20.88 -0.39 -2.51
N VAL A 134 -19.85 -0.36 -3.35
CA VAL A 134 -19.86 0.45 -4.57
C VAL A 134 -20.27 -0.43 -5.74
N ALA A 135 -21.49 -0.24 -6.24
CA ALA A 135 -22.05 -0.95 -7.39
C ALA A 135 -21.94 -2.49 -7.29
N ASP A 136 -22.43 -3.04 -6.18
CA ASP A 136 -22.50 -4.46 -5.86
C ASP A 136 -21.12 -5.15 -5.70
N LYS A 137 -20.08 -4.35 -5.40
CA LYS A 137 -18.73 -4.84 -5.10
C LYS A 137 -18.19 -4.24 -3.82
N ASP A 138 -18.03 -5.08 -2.81
CA ASP A 138 -17.48 -4.72 -1.49
C ASP A 138 -16.24 -5.55 -1.13
N ALA A 139 -15.95 -6.60 -1.88
CA ALA A 139 -14.86 -7.53 -1.61
C ALA A 139 -14.01 -7.84 -2.85
N GLY A 140 -12.77 -8.26 -2.59
CA GLY A 140 -11.84 -8.62 -3.63
C GLY A 140 -10.63 -9.37 -3.10
N TYR A 141 -9.66 -9.58 -3.99
CA TYR A 141 -8.42 -10.29 -3.67
C TYR A 141 -7.28 -9.83 -4.56
N VAL A 142 -6.06 -10.01 -4.04
CA VAL A 142 -4.81 -9.84 -4.80
C VAL A 142 -4.01 -11.13 -4.69
N LEU A 143 -3.58 -11.66 -5.82
CA LEU A 143 -2.68 -12.82 -5.90
C LEU A 143 -1.35 -12.37 -6.45
N GLY A 144 -0.25 -12.82 -5.88
CA GLY A 144 1.08 -12.40 -6.30
C GLY A 144 2.07 -13.56 -6.32
N ILE A 145 2.98 -13.49 -7.27
CA ILE A 145 4.18 -14.32 -7.33
C ILE A 145 5.38 -13.44 -7.66
N GLY A 146 6.56 -13.83 -7.21
CA GLY A 146 7.78 -13.15 -7.57
C GLY A 146 9.00 -14.02 -7.38
N TYR A 147 10.09 -13.57 -7.98
CA TYR A 147 11.37 -14.26 -7.93
C TYR A 147 12.49 -13.24 -7.74
N ALA A 148 13.39 -13.54 -6.81
CA ALA A 148 14.55 -12.74 -6.44
C ALA A 148 14.17 -11.31 -5.98
N GLY A 149 14.93 -10.31 -6.36
CA GLY A 149 14.78 -8.89 -6.04
C GLY A 149 16.10 -8.16 -6.20
N ALA A 150 16.07 -6.93 -6.68
CA ALA A 150 17.24 -6.08 -6.75
C ALA A 150 17.71 -5.75 -5.32
N ARG A 151 19.02 -5.87 -5.12
CA ARG A 151 19.67 -5.58 -3.85
C ARG A 151 20.60 -4.38 -4.02
N GLN A 152 20.28 -3.29 -3.33
CA GLN A 152 21.00 -2.01 -3.39
C GLN A 152 22.53 -2.13 -3.36
N ASN A 153 23.06 -3.08 -2.58
CA ASN A 153 24.50 -3.26 -2.39
C ASN A 153 25.14 -4.22 -3.40
N GLU A 154 24.36 -4.85 -4.29
CA GLU A 154 24.81 -5.91 -5.19
C GLU A 154 24.45 -5.58 -6.64
N ALA A 155 25.41 -4.98 -7.36
CA ALA A 155 25.25 -4.71 -8.79
C ALA A 155 25.01 -6.02 -9.56
N GLY A 156 24.08 -6.00 -10.52
CA GLY A 156 23.65 -7.18 -11.28
C GLY A 156 22.55 -8.01 -10.60
N SER A 157 22.19 -7.72 -9.35
CA SER A 157 21.02 -8.35 -8.74
C SER A 157 19.73 -7.86 -9.39
N TRP A 158 18.74 -8.74 -9.51
CA TRP A 158 17.48 -8.45 -10.20
C TRP A 158 16.32 -9.22 -9.56
N GLY A 159 15.12 -8.79 -9.88
CA GLY A 159 13.90 -9.48 -9.52
C GLY A 159 12.79 -9.25 -10.54
N VAL A 160 11.78 -10.09 -10.45
CA VAL A 160 10.55 -9.96 -11.22
C VAL A 160 9.36 -10.36 -10.36
N TRP A 161 8.22 -9.72 -10.63
CA TRP A 161 6.97 -10.09 -9.98
C TRP A 161 5.79 -9.99 -10.94
N SER A 162 4.74 -10.71 -10.61
CA SER A 162 3.43 -10.56 -11.22
C SER A 162 2.36 -10.59 -10.15
N LYS A 163 1.37 -9.70 -10.28
CA LYS A 163 0.20 -9.66 -9.41
C LYS A 163 -1.08 -9.64 -10.24
N TYR A 164 -2.08 -10.38 -9.80
CA TYR A 164 -3.44 -10.25 -10.31
C TYR A 164 -4.28 -9.55 -9.26
N TYR A 165 -4.91 -8.48 -9.66
CA TYR A 165 -5.78 -7.65 -8.83
C TYR A 165 -7.24 -7.92 -9.16
N ASN A 166 -8.08 -7.98 -8.15
CA ASN A 166 -9.53 -7.88 -8.24
C ASN A 166 -9.96 -7.13 -6.98
N GLN A 167 -9.97 -5.80 -7.03
CA GLN A 167 -10.02 -4.93 -5.87
C GLN A 167 -11.20 -3.98 -5.94
N PRO A 168 -12.07 -3.94 -4.89
CA PRO A 168 -13.20 -3.04 -4.85
C PRO A 168 -12.76 -1.62 -4.48
N SER A 169 -13.54 -0.64 -4.88
CA SER A 169 -13.28 0.79 -4.63
C SER A 169 -13.08 1.12 -3.16
N GLY A 170 -13.92 0.56 -2.26
CA GLY A 170 -13.82 0.81 -0.83
C GLY A 170 -12.52 0.29 -0.21
N ALA A 171 -11.93 -0.77 -0.75
CA ALA A 171 -10.67 -1.31 -0.27
C ALA A 171 -9.45 -0.83 -1.09
N ASP A 172 -9.50 0.39 -1.60
CA ASP A 172 -8.42 1.08 -2.31
C ASP A 172 -8.44 2.56 -1.91
N ILE A 173 -7.73 2.90 -0.84
CA ILE A 173 -7.68 4.29 -0.34
C ILE A 173 -6.63 5.08 -1.10
N MET A 174 -5.40 4.58 -1.11
CA MET A 174 -4.24 5.13 -1.81
C MET A 174 -3.26 4.00 -2.10
N HIS A 175 -3.43 3.39 -3.25
CA HIS A 175 -2.66 2.21 -3.67
C HIS A 175 -1.19 2.55 -3.94
N THR A 176 -0.29 1.59 -3.71
CA THR A 176 1.14 1.72 -4.04
C THR A 176 1.41 1.76 -5.55
N MET A 177 0.48 1.26 -6.36
CA MET A 177 0.59 1.20 -7.81
C MET A 177 0.72 2.60 -8.40
N PRO A 178 1.78 2.89 -9.16
CA PRO A 178 1.87 4.13 -9.91
C PRO A 178 0.89 4.14 -11.10
N GLY A 179 0.43 5.34 -11.45
CA GLY A 179 -0.44 5.52 -12.60
C GLY A 179 -1.92 5.55 -12.27
N VAL A 180 -2.76 5.37 -13.31
CA VAL A 180 -4.20 5.52 -13.21
C VAL A 180 -4.88 4.16 -13.14
N HIS A 181 -5.71 3.99 -12.14
CA HIS A 181 -6.65 2.88 -12.04
C HIS A 181 -8.07 3.39 -11.82
N PRO A 182 -9.12 2.60 -12.15
CA PRO A 182 -10.50 3.02 -11.96
C PRO A 182 -10.83 3.27 -10.48
N GLU A 183 -11.36 4.44 -10.15
CA GLU A 183 -11.85 4.76 -8.79
C GLU A 183 -13.03 3.87 -8.36
N THR A 184 -13.68 3.23 -9.30
CA THR A 184 -14.82 2.32 -9.11
C THR A 184 -14.41 0.91 -8.74
N GLY A 185 -13.12 0.68 -8.47
CA GLY A 185 -12.53 -0.62 -8.30
C GLY A 185 -12.00 -1.19 -9.62
N PHE A 186 -11.00 -2.05 -9.54
CA PHE A 186 -10.29 -2.54 -10.72
C PHE A 186 -9.95 -4.03 -10.64
N LYS A 187 -9.72 -4.63 -11.81
CA LYS A 187 -9.15 -5.96 -11.94
C LYS A 187 -8.20 -6.03 -13.13
N GLY A 188 -7.21 -6.90 -13.02
CA GLY A 188 -6.24 -7.12 -14.09
C GLY A 188 -4.87 -7.50 -13.57
N TRP A 189 -3.89 -7.42 -14.43
CA TRP A 189 -2.53 -7.85 -14.15
C TRP A 189 -1.58 -6.67 -13.98
N GLY A 190 -0.66 -6.83 -13.02
CA GLY A 190 0.55 -6.04 -12.89
C GLY A 190 1.77 -6.94 -13.03
N PHE A 191 2.82 -6.39 -13.63
CA PHE A 191 4.12 -7.02 -13.79
C PHE A 191 5.19 -6.01 -13.45
N GLY A 192 6.24 -6.44 -12.78
CA GLY A 192 7.37 -5.59 -12.50
C GLY A 192 8.70 -6.33 -12.60
N ALA A 193 9.74 -5.56 -12.89
CA ALA A 193 11.11 -6.01 -12.88
C ALA A 193 12.00 -4.92 -12.28
N ASP A 194 12.91 -5.32 -11.42
CA ASP A 194 13.92 -4.48 -10.81
C ASP A 194 15.33 -4.98 -11.13
N TYR A 195 16.28 -4.05 -11.30
CA TYR A 195 17.67 -4.38 -11.61
C TYR A 195 18.63 -3.38 -10.97
N THR A 196 19.61 -3.87 -10.21
CA THR A 196 20.67 -3.04 -9.65
C THR A 196 21.75 -2.79 -10.67
N ILE A 197 21.75 -1.62 -11.30
CA ILE A 197 22.72 -1.21 -12.34
C ILE A 197 24.12 -1.05 -11.72
N ALA A 198 24.18 -0.38 -10.58
CA ALA A 198 25.37 -0.17 -9.79
C ALA A 198 24.99 -0.13 -8.32
N ARG A 199 25.98 -0.17 -7.43
CA ARG A 199 25.72 0.01 -5.99
C ARG A 199 24.92 1.29 -5.76
N ASN A 200 23.82 1.19 -5.02
CA ASN A 200 22.88 2.27 -4.74
C ASN A 200 22.11 2.81 -5.97
N MET A 201 22.11 2.11 -7.10
CA MET A 201 21.35 2.48 -8.30
C MET A 201 20.46 1.32 -8.73
N ILE A 202 19.17 1.47 -8.59
CA ILE A 202 18.16 0.46 -8.97
C ILE A 202 17.26 1.05 -10.06
N LEU A 203 17.20 0.37 -11.20
CA LEU A 203 16.19 0.59 -12.23
C LEU A 203 15.00 -0.30 -11.90
N ASP A 204 13.82 0.30 -11.87
CA ASP A 204 12.56 -0.39 -11.67
C ASP A 204 11.62 -0.08 -12.82
N THR A 205 10.93 -1.09 -13.33
CA THR A 205 9.93 -0.94 -14.39
C THR A 205 8.71 -1.80 -14.10
N GLU A 206 7.54 -1.21 -14.29
CA GLU A 206 6.26 -1.82 -14.01
C GLU A 206 5.29 -1.62 -15.17
N TYR A 207 4.48 -2.62 -15.43
CA TYR A 207 3.41 -2.55 -16.41
C TYR A 207 2.10 -3.06 -15.80
N TYR A 208 1.04 -2.30 -15.96
CA TYR A 208 -0.29 -2.63 -15.49
C TYR A 208 -1.27 -2.67 -16.64
N ALA A 209 -2.05 -3.76 -16.72
CA ALA A 209 -3.13 -3.95 -17.66
C ALA A 209 -4.43 -4.15 -16.87
N LEU A 210 -5.14 -3.07 -16.60
CA LEU A 210 -6.30 -3.03 -15.72
C LEU A 210 -7.58 -2.71 -16.49
N LYS A 211 -8.71 -3.08 -15.89
CA LYS A 211 -10.05 -2.69 -16.30
C LYS A 211 -10.94 -2.49 -15.08
N ASP A 212 -12.11 -1.88 -15.27
CA ASP A 212 -13.12 -1.76 -14.22
C ASP A 212 -13.47 -3.13 -13.64
N GLN A 213 -13.57 -3.24 -12.31
CA GLN A 213 -13.90 -4.49 -11.63
C GLN A 213 -15.26 -5.02 -12.05
N ARG A 214 -16.20 -4.13 -12.38
CA ARG A 214 -17.61 -4.44 -12.69
C ARG A 214 -17.86 -4.83 -14.14
N ASP A 215 -16.90 -4.63 -15.04
CA ASP A 215 -17.05 -4.79 -16.50
C ASP A 215 -18.16 -3.91 -17.13
N ILE A 216 -18.62 -2.83 -16.48
CA ILE A 216 -19.70 -1.98 -16.98
C ILE A 216 -19.25 -1.14 -18.17
N ALA A 217 -18.01 -0.67 -18.15
CA ALA A 217 -17.40 0.02 -19.27
C ALA A 217 -16.21 -0.81 -19.77
N ASN A 218 -16.09 -0.97 -21.08
CA ASN A 218 -14.97 -1.68 -21.68
C ASN A 218 -13.66 -0.87 -21.63
N ASN A 219 -13.52 -0.07 -20.55
CA ASN A 219 -12.38 0.81 -20.33
C ASN A 219 -11.19 -0.01 -19.88
N LYS A 220 -10.09 0.15 -20.62
CA LYS A 220 -8.79 -0.43 -20.29
C LYS A 220 -7.89 0.67 -19.79
N TYR A 221 -7.19 0.39 -18.71
CA TYR A 221 -6.21 1.27 -18.09
C TYR A 221 -4.86 0.57 -18.16
N ASN A 222 -4.04 0.98 -19.10
CA ASN A 222 -2.71 0.44 -19.28
C ASN A 222 -1.70 1.50 -18.85
N THR A 223 -0.85 1.16 -17.91
CA THR A 223 0.20 2.05 -17.42
C THR A 223 1.54 1.37 -17.55
N TRP A 224 2.50 2.07 -18.12
CA TRP A 224 3.91 1.70 -18.08
C TRP A 224 4.63 2.72 -17.22
N TRP A 225 5.29 2.26 -16.19
CA TRP A 225 6.06 3.08 -15.26
C TRP A 225 7.52 2.63 -15.25
N THR A 226 8.45 3.57 -15.26
CA THR A 226 9.88 3.27 -15.12
C THR A 226 10.52 4.38 -14.32
N HIS A 227 11.31 4.01 -13.31
CA HIS A 227 12.08 4.98 -12.55
C HIS A 227 13.47 4.46 -12.21
N LEU A 228 14.40 5.37 -12.00
CA LEU A 228 15.74 5.11 -11.51
C LEU A 228 15.85 5.64 -10.07
N MET A 229 16.07 4.74 -9.13
CA MET A 229 16.30 5.07 -7.74
C MET A 229 17.80 5.21 -7.49
N ILE A 230 18.23 6.36 -6.97
CA ILE A 230 19.60 6.62 -6.56
C ILE A 230 19.59 6.91 -5.06
N LEU A 231 20.34 6.12 -4.29
CA LEU A 231 20.42 6.20 -2.83
C LEU A 231 21.79 6.77 -2.42
N PHE A 232 21.81 7.77 -1.54
CA PHE A 232 23.01 8.48 -1.08
C PHE A 232 23.36 8.10 0.35
#